data_e3f29663d23bf2ef92b2591184047926
#
_entry.id   e3f29663d23bf2ef92b2591184047926
#
_cell.length_a   1.000
_cell.length_b   1.000
_cell.length_c   1.000
_cell.angle_alpha   90.00
_cell.angle_beta   90.00
_cell.angle_gamma   90.00
#
_symmetry.space_group_name_H-M   'P 1'
#
loop_
_entity.id
_entity.type
_entity.pdbx_description
1 polymer ?
#
loop_
_entity_poly.entity_id
_entity_poly.type
_entity_poly.pdbx_seq_one_letter_code
_entity_poly.pdbx_strand_id
1 'polypeptide(L)'
;MTVGEWSKCGKVSVLCDGAFGSTGKGAAAAWLARFCRDPVGIATCNSGANAGHTSIVDGWKFICYTLPTTGVLRPESRIYINAGSIIDLPSFEQEVEDCKIDRLRITVHPRASIITDAMKAAERIPENGPARIASTMHGVGQAIADKVMRRAPLAQGSKLPSWVKVEPLCLNGEMDIYNASIVLEIPQGAGLSLNHGYAYPYCTSRDAYVTAGLSDAGIHPSFIGPICMTMRTYPIRVGDSYNEQGELLGRSGPFYPDSIELDWKRDFPGIEPERTTVTKRMRRIASWSNQQYQDALELNRPTMVFLNFCNYLPSGTAFLGLLHHMQRIERKVGNANVHRI
;
A
#
# COMPACT_ATOMS: atom_id res chain seq x y z
N MET A 1 20.06 9.60 -8.69
CA MET A 1 19.28 10.13 -7.54
C MET A 1 19.83 9.45 -6.32
N THR A 2 20.28 10.19 -5.34
CA THR A 2 20.71 9.62 -4.06
C THR A 2 19.50 9.48 -3.13
N VAL A 3 19.60 8.62 -2.12
CA VAL A 3 18.55 8.47 -1.09
C VAL A 3 18.22 9.81 -0.41
N GLY A 4 19.20 10.74 -0.34
CA GLY A 4 19.01 12.08 0.19
C GLY A 4 18.04 12.97 -0.59
N GLU A 5 17.68 12.60 -1.83
CA GLU A 5 16.77 13.36 -2.70
C GLU A 5 15.34 12.79 -2.74
N TRP A 6 15.01 11.86 -1.83
CA TRP A 6 13.69 11.21 -1.80
C TRP A 6 12.55 12.22 -1.62
N SER A 7 12.67 13.18 -0.71
CA SER A 7 11.66 14.22 -0.52
C SER A 7 12.19 15.57 -1.02
N LYS A 8 11.86 15.93 -2.25
CA LYS A 8 12.22 17.25 -2.80
C LYS A 8 11.17 18.30 -2.46
N CYS A 9 11.61 19.46 -2.01
CA CYS A 9 10.76 20.64 -1.89
C CYS A 9 9.98 20.91 -3.19
N GLY A 10 8.69 21.21 -3.07
CA GLY A 10 7.81 21.48 -4.19
C GLY A 10 7.45 20.24 -5.03
N LYS A 11 7.76 19.03 -4.54
CA LYS A 11 7.47 17.76 -5.22
C LYS A 11 6.73 16.78 -4.33
N VAL A 12 6.05 15.85 -5.00
CA VAL A 12 5.36 14.72 -4.37
C VAL A 12 6.15 13.46 -4.62
N SER A 13 6.71 12.91 -3.57
CA SER A 13 7.36 11.60 -3.61
C SER A 13 6.32 10.52 -3.38
N VAL A 14 6.35 9.45 -4.17
CA VAL A 14 5.35 8.39 -4.11
C VAL A 14 5.99 7.08 -3.68
N LEU A 15 5.39 6.44 -2.67
CA LEU A 15 5.71 5.07 -2.28
C LEU A 15 4.57 4.14 -2.72
N CYS A 16 4.87 3.21 -3.62
CA CYS A 16 3.92 2.26 -4.17
C CYS A 16 4.46 0.82 -4.12
N ASP A 17 3.65 -0.14 -4.51
CA ASP A 17 3.95 -1.57 -4.51
C ASP A 17 3.70 -2.13 -5.91
N GLY A 18 4.69 -2.79 -6.47
CA GLY A 18 4.62 -3.34 -7.84
C GLY A 18 4.00 -4.74 -7.94
N ALA A 19 3.70 -5.40 -6.82
CA ALA A 19 3.21 -6.78 -6.86
C ALA A 19 1.73 -6.90 -6.39
N PHE A 20 1.43 -7.90 -5.59
CA PHE A 20 0.10 -8.16 -5.02
C PHE A 20 -0.05 -7.63 -3.59
N GLY A 21 0.67 -6.58 -3.23
CA GLY A 21 0.77 -6.12 -1.86
C GLY A 21 1.83 -6.89 -1.06
N SER A 22 1.99 -6.48 0.21
CA SER A 22 2.90 -7.12 1.18
C SER A 22 4.36 -7.23 0.71
N THR A 23 4.82 -6.26 -0.03
CA THR A 23 6.21 -6.14 -0.51
C THR A 23 7.13 -5.41 0.46
N GLY A 24 6.66 -5.10 1.68
CA GLY A 24 7.44 -4.41 2.70
C GLY A 24 7.40 -2.89 2.61
N LYS A 25 6.29 -2.29 2.12
CA LYS A 25 6.14 -0.82 2.08
C LYS A 25 6.41 -0.14 3.42
N GLY A 26 5.94 -0.72 4.54
CA GLY A 26 6.21 -0.16 5.86
C GLY A 26 7.71 -0.08 6.18
N ALA A 27 8.48 -1.12 5.85
CA ALA A 27 9.93 -1.12 6.01
C ALA A 27 10.61 -0.10 5.09
N ALA A 28 10.17 -0.02 3.83
CA ALA A 28 10.68 0.97 2.89
C ALA A 28 10.37 2.41 3.33
N ALA A 29 9.14 2.67 3.80
CA ALA A 29 8.76 3.97 4.36
C ALA A 29 9.62 4.34 5.57
N ALA A 30 9.86 3.38 6.47
CA ALA A 30 10.71 3.59 7.64
C ALA A 30 12.16 3.90 7.25
N TRP A 31 12.69 3.16 6.28
CA TRP A 31 14.02 3.38 5.78
C TRP A 31 14.15 4.76 5.10
N LEU A 32 13.22 5.10 4.22
CA LEU A 32 13.17 6.42 3.56
C LEU A 32 13.03 7.55 4.58
N ALA A 33 12.14 7.40 5.56
CA ALA A 33 11.96 8.38 6.63
C ALA A 33 13.24 8.63 7.43
N ARG A 34 14.03 7.59 7.68
CA ARG A 34 15.29 7.69 8.45
C ARG A 34 16.42 8.34 7.63
N PHE A 35 16.54 8.02 6.36
CA PHE A 35 17.68 8.41 5.52
C PHE A 35 17.40 9.59 4.59
N CYS A 36 16.15 10.03 4.48
CA CYS A 36 15.79 11.23 3.76
C CYS A 36 16.30 12.47 4.51
N ARG A 37 17.03 13.35 3.82
CA ARG A 37 17.60 14.56 4.42
C ARG A 37 16.63 15.73 4.40
N ASP A 38 15.76 15.78 3.41
CA ASP A 38 14.84 16.89 3.25
C ASP A 38 13.64 16.74 4.21
N PRO A 39 13.10 17.84 4.74
CA PRO A 39 11.92 17.78 5.59
C PRO A 39 10.72 17.28 4.80
N VAL A 40 9.90 16.44 5.42
CA VAL A 40 8.60 16.03 4.90
C VAL A 40 7.54 16.92 5.51
N GLY A 41 7.03 17.86 4.72
CA GLY A 41 6.00 18.80 5.21
C GLY A 41 4.65 18.12 5.42
N ILE A 42 4.26 17.27 4.46
CA ILE A 42 3.01 16.50 4.53
C ILE A 42 3.26 15.03 4.19
N ALA A 43 2.85 14.16 5.08
CA ALA A 43 2.69 12.75 4.78
C ALA A 43 1.21 12.44 4.55
N THR A 44 0.88 11.79 3.43
CA THR A 44 -0.49 11.42 3.08
C THR A 44 -0.58 9.99 2.55
N CYS A 45 -1.75 9.38 2.63
CA CYS A 45 -2.00 8.06 2.07
C CYS A 45 -3.43 7.93 1.57
N ASN A 46 -3.62 7.02 0.61
CA ASN A 46 -4.94 6.60 0.12
C ASN A 46 -5.43 5.41 0.95
N SER A 47 -5.51 5.59 2.26
CA SER A 47 -5.71 4.50 3.21
C SER A 47 -7.00 3.69 3.00
N GLY A 48 -6.95 2.47 3.48
CA GLY A 48 -8.12 1.59 3.56
C GLY A 48 -7.89 0.53 4.62
N ALA A 49 -8.89 0.26 5.43
CA ALA A 49 -8.83 -0.65 6.57
C ALA A 49 -8.43 -2.12 6.22
N ASN A 50 -8.34 -2.45 4.94
CA ASN A 50 -7.95 -3.76 4.43
C ASN A 50 -6.44 -3.92 4.22
N ALA A 51 -5.62 -2.88 4.46
CA ALA A 51 -4.17 -2.92 4.22
C ALA A 51 -3.41 -2.42 5.45
N GLY A 52 -2.63 -3.29 6.08
CA GLY A 52 -1.75 -2.94 7.20
C GLY A 52 -0.28 -2.85 6.76
N HIS A 53 0.38 -1.76 7.09
CA HIS A 53 1.80 -1.53 6.84
C HIS A 53 2.58 -1.68 8.16
N THR A 54 3.29 -2.79 8.31
CA THR A 54 4.10 -3.04 9.52
C THR A 54 5.47 -2.40 9.36
N SER A 55 5.91 -1.71 10.39
CA SER A 55 7.26 -1.16 10.51
C SER A 55 7.88 -1.56 11.84
N ILE A 56 9.21 -1.72 11.84
CA ILE A 56 10.02 -1.94 13.04
C ILE A 56 11.18 -0.95 12.98
N VAL A 57 11.22 -0.04 13.95
CA VAL A 57 12.26 0.99 14.03
C VAL A 57 12.80 1.01 15.46
N ASP A 58 14.10 0.79 15.61
CA ASP A 58 14.80 0.77 16.90
C ASP A 58 14.09 -0.11 17.96
N GLY A 59 13.58 -1.29 17.51
CA GLY A 59 12.84 -2.24 18.34
C GLY A 59 11.37 -1.95 18.54
N TRP A 60 10.90 -0.77 18.16
CA TRP A 60 9.48 -0.44 18.21
C TRP A 60 8.75 -0.94 16.97
N LYS A 61 7.80 -1.86 17.17
CA LYS A 61 6.93 -2.39 16.12
C LYS A 61 5.57 -1.72 16.15
N PHE A 62 5.15 -1.17 15.03
CA PHE A 62 3.82 -0.60 14.85
C PHE A 62 3.22 -0.99 13.50
N ILE A 63 1.90 -0.81 13.36
CA ILE A 63 1.16 -1.15 12.14
C ILE A 63 0.27 0.04 11.78
N CYS A 64 0.47 0.57 10.57
CA CYS A 64 -0.37 1.63 10.03
C CYS A 64 -1.45 1.05 9.11
N TYR A 65 -2.70 1.41 9.31
CA TYR A 65 -3.84 1.11 8.43
C TYR A 65 -4.35 2.37 7.74
N THR A 66 -4.49 3.44 8.50
CA THR A 66 -5.02 4.74 8.07
C THR A 66 -3.93 5.79 8.01
N LEU A 67 -2.99 5.76 8.96
CA LEU A 67 -1.88 6.72 9.01
C LEU A 67 -0.81 6.40 7.96
N PRO A 68 -0.22 7.41 7.30
CA PRO A 68 0.99 7.20 6.52
C PRO A 68 2.16 6.88 7.44
N THR A 69 2.88 5.80 7.16
CA THR A 69 4.05 5.36 7.95
C THR A 69 5.12 6.45 8.06
N THR A 70 5.36 7.17 6.97
CA THR A 70 6.29 8.31 6.95
C THR A 70 5.87 9.38 7.94
N GLY A 71 4.57 9.70 8.02
CA GLY A 71 4.03 10.68 8.96
C GLY A 71 4.17 10.26 10.43
N VAL A 72 4.09 8.95 10.71
CA VAL A 72 4.34 8.41 12.06
C VAL A 72 5.80 8.62 12.46
N LEU A 73 6.74 8.42 11.54
CA LEU A 73 8.18 8.46 11.80
C LEU A 73 8.82 9.84 11.67
N ARG A 74 8.11 10.81 11.11
CA ARG A 74 8.56 12.20 10.92
C ARG A 74 7.71 13.13 11.75
N PRO A 75 8.09 13.43 13.01
CA PRO A 75 7.26 14.22 13.92
C PRO A 75 7.03 15.67 13.46
N GLU A 76 7.87 16.19 12.57
CA GLU A 76 7.70 17.50 11.93
C GLU A 76 6.62 17.50 10.84
N SER A 77 6.24 16.35 10.31
CA SER A 77 5.28 16.25 9.21
C SER A 77 3.85 16.43 9.67
N ARG A 78 3.04 17.14 8.89
CA ARG A 78 1.58 17.06 9.00
C ARG A 78 1.09 15.74 8.42
N ILE A 79 0.08 15.15 9.02
CA ILE A 79 -0.58 13.94 8.55
C ILE A 79 -1.89 14.33 7.89
N TYR A 80 -2.03 14.00 6.62
CA TYR A 80 -3.23 14.30 5.86
C TYR A 80 -3.89 13.04 5.32
N ILE A 81 -5.07 12.73 5.81
CA ILE A 81 -5.89 11.62 5.32
C ILE A 81 -6.71 12.16 4.15
N ASN A 82 -6.31 11.81 2.93
CA ASN A 82 -6.82 12.44 1.70
C ASN A 82 -8.23 11.96 1.29
N ALA A 83 -8.77 12.53 0.21
CA ALA A 83 -10.13 12.29 -0.26
C ALA A 83 -10.39 10.84 -0.70
N GLY A 84 -9.35 10.13 -1.18
CA GLY A 84 -9.44 8.73 -1.56
C GLY A 84 -9.43 7.76 -0.39
N SER A 85 -9.19 8.23 0.83
CA SER A 85 -9.13 7.39 2.02
C SER A 85 -10.48 6.85 2.47
N ILE A 86 -10.45 5.66 3.06
CA ILE A 86 -11.63 4.95 3.58
C ILE A 86 -11.30 4.53 5.01
N ILE A 87 -11.96 5.16 5.96
CA ILE A 87 -11.60 5.15 7.38
C ILE A 87 -12.55 4.26 8.17
N ASP A 88 -11.99 3.31 8.90
CA ASP A 88 -12.67 2.61 10.00
C ASP A 88 -12.35 3.36 11.28
N LEU A 89 -13.30 4.15 11.80
CA LEU A 89 -13.05 5.07 12.91
C LEU A 89 -12.47 4.38 14.16
N PRO A 90 -13.02 3.25 14.64
CA PRO A 90 -12.46 2.60 15.82
C PRO A 90 -11.00 2.17 15.62
N SER A 91 -10.67 1.62 14.43
CA SER A 91 -9.30 1.23 14.10
C SER A 91 -8.37 2.44 13.98
N PHE A 92 -8.86 3.55 13.45
CA PHE A 92 -8.10 4.79 13.29
C PHE A 92 -7.77 5.43 14.65
N GLU A 93 -8.74 5.49 15.56
CA GLU A 93 -8.52 6.00 16.91
C GLU A 93 -7.47 5.18 17.66
N GLN A 94 -7.60 3.85 17.61
CA GLN A 94 -6.63 2.94 18.21
C GLN A 94 -5.23 3.09 17.61
N GLU A 95 -5.14 3.25 16.29
CA GLU A 95 -3.87 3.44 15.58
C GLU A 95 -3.15 4.74 15.99
N VAL A 96 -3.89 5.83 16.19
CA VAL A 96 -3.36 7.11 16.69
C VAL A 96 -2.75 6.95 18.09
N GLU A 97 -3.43 6.19 18.96
CA GLU A 97 -2.93 5.88 20.31
C GLU A 97 -1.67 4.99 20.25
N ASP A 98 -1.73 3.88 19.52
CA ASP A 98 -0.64 2.90 19.42
C ASP A 98 0.63 3.53 18.81
N CYS A 99 0.45 4.41 17.82
CA CYS A 99 1.54 5.15 17.18
C CYS A 99 1.97 6.41 17.95
N LYS A 100 1.29 6.75 19.05
CA LYS A 100 1.58 7.91 19.91
C LYS A 100 1.64 9.23 19.12
N ILE A 101 0.71 9.43 18.19
CA ILE A 101 0.71 10.60 17.32
C ILE A 101 0.11 11.82 18.04
N ASP A 102 0.79 12.96 17.92
CA ASP A 102 0.19 14.22 18.28
C ASP A 102 -1.02 14.49 17.37
N ARG A 103 -2.19 14.52 17.98
CA ARG A 103 -3.49 14.67 17.33
C ARG A 103 -3.62 15.99 16.55
N LEU A 104 -2.91 17.03 16.96
CA LEU A 104 -2.90 18.34 16.27
C LEU A 104 -2.26 18.28 14.87
N ARG A 105 -1.50 17.22 14.58
CA ARG A 105 -0.87 17.01 13.28
C ARG A 105 -1.83 16.41 12.26
N ILE A 106 -3.01 15.90 12.68
CA ILE A 106 -3.91 15.11 11.84
C ILE A 106 -5.00 15.99 11.25
N THR A 107 -5.12 15.95 9.93
CA THR A 107 -6.22 16.56 9.19
C THR A 107 -6.84 15.52 8.26
N VAL A 108 -8.16 15.46 8.20
CA VAL A 108 -8.91 14.55 7.35
C VAL A 108 -9.66 15.34 6.28
N HIS A 109 -9.57 14.89 5.04
CA HIS A 109 -10.32 15.50 3.94
C HIS A 109 -11.85 15.29 4.14
N PRO A 110 -12.69 16.33 3.93
CA PRO A 110 -14.15 16.22 4.10
C PRO A 110 -14.79 15.07 3.35
N ARG A 111 -14.24 14.68 2.19
CA ARG A 111 -14.74 13.59 1.33
C ARG A 111 -14.08 12.24 1.56
N ALA A 112 -13.25 12.06 2.57
CA ALA A 112 -12.83 10.72 3.01
C ALA A 112 -14.06 9.92 3.44
N SER A 113 -14.15 8.65 3.04
CA SER A 113 -15.32 7.81 3.35
C SER A 113 -15.16 7.19 4.74
N ILE A 114 -16.28 7.06 5.46
CA ILE A 114 -16.31 6.38 6.77
C ILE A 114 -16.99 5.02 6.60
N ILE A 115 -16.33 3.98 7.07
CA ILE A 115 -16.85 2.62 7.08
C ILE A 115 -17.91 2.48 8.17
N THR A 116 -19.01 1.80 7.82
CA THR A 116 -20.07 1.43 8.76
C THR A 116 -20.09 -0.08 8.98
N ASP A 117 -20.70 -0.53 10.08
CA ASP A 117 -20.88 -1.96 10.32
C ASP A 117 -21.78 -2.63 9.27
N ALA A 118 -22.72 -1.90 8.70
CA ALA A 118 -23.55 -2.37 7.59
C ALA A 118 -22.71 -2.67 6.34
N MET A 119 -21.69 -1.86 6.04
CA MET A 119 -20.77 -2.11 4.93
C MET A 119 -19.91 -3.36 5.19
N LYS A 120 -19.42 -3.54 6.41
CA LYS A 120 -18.68 -4.75 6.81
C LYS A 120 -19.57 -5.99 6.70
N ALA A 121 -20.82 -5.90 7.14
CA ALA A 121 -21.79 -6.99 7.03
C ALA A 121 -22.12 -7.35 5.57
N ALA A 122 -22.30 -6.35 4.71
CA ALA A 122 -22.58 -6.55 3.29
C ALA A 122 -21.46 -7.31 2.56
N GLU A 123 -20.18 -7.05 2.87
CA GLU A 123 -19.06 -7.78 2.28
C GLU A 123 -18.95 -9.24 2.75
N ARG A 124 -19.56 -9.60 3.90
CA ARG A 124 -19.55 -10.97 4.44
C ARG A 124 -20.62 -11.87 3.86
N ILE A 125 -21.55 -11.32 3.10
CA ILE A 125 -22.60 -12.10 2.43
C ILE A 125 -21.93 -12.99 1.36
N PRO A 126 -22.09 -14.32 1.41
CA PRO A 126 -21.36 -15.26 0.53
C PRO A 126 -21.62 -15.03 -0.97
N GLU A 127 -22.82 -14.57 -1.32
CA GLU A 127 -23.25 -14.28 -2.69
C GLU A 127 -22.57 -13.01 -3.25
N ASN A 128 -22.11 -12.13 -2.37
CA ASN A 128 -21.38 -10.93 -2.76
C ASN A 128 -19.92 -11.29 -3.12
N GLY A 129 -19.43 -10.80 -4.24
CA GLY A 129 -18.12 -11.11 -4.81
C GLY A 129 -16.92 -11.11 -3.86
N PRO A 130 -16.84 -10.23 -2.82
CA PRO A 130 -15.69 -10.18 -1.89
C PRO A 130 -15.38 -11.50 -1.17
N ALA A 131 -16.39 -12.25 -0.78
CA ALA A 131 -16.19 -13.54 -0.10
C ALA A 131 -15.52 -14.58 -1.01
N ARG A 132 -15.90 -14.61 -2.30
CA ARG A 132 -15.40 -15.57 -3.29
C ARG A 132 -13.94 -15.36 -3.69
N ILE A 133 -13.42 -14.15 -3.53
CA ILE A 133 -12.03 -13.80 -3.84
C ILE A 133 -11.13 -13.75 -2.59
N ALA A 134 -11.56 -14.35 -1.50
CA ALA A 134 -10.83 -14.38 -0.22
C ALA A 134 -10.48 -12.97 0.32
N SER A 135 -11.34 -11.98 0.10
CA SER A 135 -11.19 -10.61 0.60
C SER A 135 -11.05 -10.57 2.12
N THR A 136 -10.60 -9.44 2.64
CA THR A 136 -10.51 -9.16 4.08
C THR A 136 -11.85 -8.83 4.71
N MET A 137 -12.86 -8.48 3.93
CA MET A 137 -14.24 -8.16 4.36
C MET A 137 -14.33 -7.06 5.43
N HIS A 138 -13.54 -6.00 5.26
CA HIS A 138 -13.52 -4.84 6.16
C HIS A 138 -14.41 -3.67 5.71
N GLY A 139 -15.28 -3.88 4.71
CA GLY A 139 -16.21 -2.86 4.23
C GLY A 139 -15.63 -1.86 3.24
N VAL A 140 -14.38 -2.04 2.81
CA VAL A 140 -13.69 -1.08 1.92
C VAL A 140 -14.31 -1.06 0.53
N GLY A 141 -14.60 -2.22 -0.06
CA GLY A 141 -15.22 -2.32 -1.38
C GLY A 141 -16.63 -1.73 -1.38
N GLN A 142 -17.42 -2.04 -0.33
CA GLN A 142 -18.77 -1.49 -0.17
C GLN A 142 -18.73 0.03 0.01
N ALA A 143 -17.78 0.56 0.79
CA ALA A 143 -17.63 2.00 0.97
C ALA A 143 -17.29 2.72 -0.34
N ILE A 144 -16.47 2.12 -1.21
CA ILE A 144 -16.17 2.65 -2.54
C ILE A 144 -17.43 2.62 -3.42
N ALA A 145 -18.14 1.50 -3.47
CA ALA A 145 -19.38 1.37 -4.24
C ALA A 145 -20.41 2.41 -3.79
N ASP A 146 -20.60 2.58 -2.49
CA ASP A 146 -21.54 3.56 -1.94
C ASP A 146 -21.09 4.99 -2.23
N LYS A 147 -19.80 5.28 -2.26
CA LYS A 147 -19.27 6.59 -2.66
C LYS A 147 -19.56 6.89 -4.12
N VAL A 148 -19.35 5.93 -5.03
CA VAL A 148 -19.69 6.05 -6.45
C VAL A 148 -21.19 6.30 -6.63
N MET A 149 -22.02 5.62 -5.84
CA MET A 149 -23.48 5.81 -5.80
C MET A 149 -23.93 7.05 -5.02
N ARG A 150 -23.01 7.88 -4.47
CA ARG A 150 -23.22 9.12 -3.71
C ARG A 150 -24.06 8.94 -2.43
N ARG A 151 -23.93 7.80 -1.77
CA ARG A 151 -24.63 7.47 -0.53
C ARG A 151 -23.69 7.08 0.64
N ALA A 152 -22.36 7.05 0.41
CA ALA A 152 -21.41 6.77 1.46
C ALA A 152 -21.42 7.86 2.54
N PRO A 153 -21.32 7.51 3.82
CA PRO A 153 -20.98 8.46 4.87
C PRO A 153 -19.58 9.03 4.59
N LEU A 154 -19.45 10.35 4.73
CA LEU A 154 -18.20 11.06 4.51
C LEU A 154 -17.73 11.69 5.83
N ALA A 155 -16.45 12.02 5.93
CA ALA A 155 -15.89 12.68 7.11
C ALA A 155 -16.67 13.96 7.45
N GLN A 156 -16.99 14.78 6.43
CA GLN A 156 -17.98 15.84 6.63
C GLN A 156 -19.37 15.24 6.89
N GLY A 157 -19.98 15.62 7.98
CA GLY A 157 -21.32 15.14 8.38
C GLY A 157 -21.31 13.83 9.18
N SER A 158 -20.15 13.18 9.36
CA SER A 158 -19.99 12.07 10.30
C SER A 158 -19.56 12.56 11.68
N LYS A 159 -19.93 11.80 12.72
CA LYS A 159 -19.46 12.06 14.08
C LYS A 159 -18.03 11.57 14.24
N LEU A 160 -17.07 12.46 14.05
CA LEU A 160 -15.66 12.19 14.26
C LEU A 160 -15.23 12.58 15.68
N PRO A 161 -14.08 12.04 16.19
CA PRO A 161 -13.48 12.53 17.42
C PRO A 161 -13.22 14.04 17.35
N SER A 162 -13.46 14.74 18.45
CA SER A 162 -13.38 16.22 18.51
C SER A 162 -12.00 16.79 18.17
N TRP A 163 -10.96 15.98 18.26
CA TRP A 163 -9.59 16.37 17.91
C TRP A 163 -9.29 16.24 16.40
N VAL A 164 -10.17 15.62 15.61
CA VAL A 164 -9.96 15.48 14.16
C VAL A 164 -10.34 16.77 13.47
N LYS A 165 -9.35 17.40 12.84
CA LYS A 165 -9.57 18.54 11.96
C LYS A 165 -10.09 18.05 10.61
N VAL A 166 -11.23 18.57 10.16
CA VAL A 166 -11.83 18.23 8.86
C VAL A 166 -11.74 19.45 7.97
N GLU A 167 -10.81 19.42 7.02
CA GLU A 167 -10.60 20.54 6.08
C GLU A 167 -10.24 20.03 4.68
N PRO A 168 -10.76 20.68 3.62
CA PRO A 168 -10.25 20.47 2.29
C PRO A 168 -8.86 21.09 2.19
N LEU A 169 -7.83 20.25 2.16
CA LEU A 169 -6.46 20.71 1.92
C LEU A 169 -6.21 20.67 0.42
N CYS A 170 -5.85 21.80 -0.16
CA CYS A 170 -5.30 21.83 -1.51
C CYS A 170 -3.83 21.42 -1.45
N LEU A 171 -3.56 20.17 -1.74
CA LEU A 171 -2.18 19.65 -1.76
C LEU A 171 -1.31 20.30 -2.86
N ASN A 172 -1.92 21.11 -3.73
CA ASN A 172 -1.23 21.76 -4.87
C ASN A 172 -0.99 23.26 -4.71
N GLY A 173 -1.55 23.93 -3.70
CA GLY A 173 -1.58 25.38 -3.79
C GLY A 173 -1.44 26.23 -2.55
N GLU A 174 -1.97 25.82 -1.42
CA GLU A 174 -2.03 26.72 -0.24
C GLU A 174 -1.02 26.37 0.86
N MET A 175 -0.48 25.19 0.81
CA MET A 175 0.67 24.88 1.65
C MET A 175 1.92 25.26 0.88
N ASP A 176 2.83 25.84 1.60
CA ASP A 176 4.15 26.20 1.10
C ASP A 176 4.90 25.00 0.54
N ILE A 177 4.32 24.42 -0.54
CA ILE A 177 4.90 23.29 -1.31
C ILE A 177 6.28 23.71 -1.82
N TYR A 178 6.53 25.00 -1.93
CA TYR A 178 7.84 25.53 -2.32
C TYR A 178 8.90 25.29 -1.23
N ASN A 179 8.48 25.17 0.03
CA ASN A 179 9.38 24.95 1.16
C ASN A 179 9.16 23.58 1.86
N ALA A 180 8.16 22.80 1.44
CA ALA A 180 7.90 21.48 1.99
C ALA A 180 7.68 20.44 0.89
N SER A 181 8.01 19.20 1.18
CA SER A 181 7.73 18.06 0.30
C SER A 181 6.51 17.29 0.78
N ILE A 182 5.83 16.65 -0.15
CA ILE A 182 4.73 15.73 0.13
C ILE A 182 5.22 14.31 -0.08
N VAL A 183 4.89 13.40 0.83
CA VAL A 183 5.04 11.96 0.63
C VAL A 183 3.67 11.32 0.54
N LEU A 184 3.39 10.65 -0.58
CA LEU A 184 2.15 9.90 -0.82
C LEU A 184 2.43 8.40 -0.74
N GLU A 185 1.80 7.70 0.19
CA GLU A 185 1.83 6.25 0.31
C GLU A 185 0.58 5.63 -0.31
N ILE A 186 0.76 4.74 -1.29
CA ILE A 186 -0.35 4.05 -1.96
C ILE A 186 -0.51 2.65 -1.36
N PRO A 187 -1.68 2.31 -0.79
CA PRO A 187 -1.94 0.98 -0.26
C PRO A 187 -2.13 -0.05 -1.37
N GLN A 188 -2.11 -1.32 -1.01
CA GLN A 188 -2.22 -2.45 -1.95
C GLN A 188 -0.99 -2.53 -2.88
N GLY A 189 -1.14 -3.18 -4.02
CA GLY A 189 -0.10 -3.31 -5.03
C GLY A 189 -0.67 -3.26 -6.44
N ALA A 190 0.14 -2.81 -7.40
CA ALA A 190 -0.26 -2.58 -8.78
C ALA A 190 -0.92 -3.81 -9.42
N GLY A 191 -0.41 -5.01 -9.13
CA GLY A 191 -0.99 -6.27 -9.62
C GLY A 191 -2.39 -6.60 -9.08
N LEU A 192 -2.86 -5.88 -8.05
CA LEU A 192 -4.21 -5.98 -7.51
C LEU A 192 -5.14 -4.86 -7.99
N SER A 193 -4.71 -3.99 -8.90
CA SER A 193 -5.53 -2.89 -9.41
C SER A 193 -6.82 -3.39 -10.05
N LEU A 194 -7.91 -2.63 -9.88
CA LEU A 194 -9.23 -3.01 -10.37
C LEU A 194 -9.28 -3.08 -11.90
N ASN A 195 -8.73 -2.05 -12.57
CA ASN A 195 -8.78 -1.92 -14.03
C ASN A 195 -7.52 -2.47 -14.72
N HIS A 196 -6.37 -2.41 -14.08
CA HIS A 196 -5.08 -2.75 -14.68
C HIS A 196 -4.30 -3.81 -13.89
N GLY A 197 -4.95 -4.49 -12.93
CA GLY A 197 -4.38 -5.62 -12.21
C GLY A 197 -4.30 -6.88 -13.09
N TYR A 198 -3.49 -7.83 -12.63
CA TYR A 198 -3.21 -9.03 -13.40
C TYR A 198 -4.43 -9.90 -13.69
N ALA A 199 -5.32 -10.10 -12.73
CA ALA A 199 -6.41 -11.07 -12.88
C ALA A 199 -7.70 -10.59 -12.21
N TYR A 200 -8.68 -10.12 -12.99
CA TYR A 200 -10.04 -9.88 -12.53
C TYR A 200 -10.79 -11.21 -12.37
N PRO A 201 -11.61 -11.43 -11.31
CA PRO A 201 -11.99 -10.47 -10.26
C PRO A 201 -11.06 -10.48 -9.03
N TYR A 202 -9.91 -11.12 -9.07
CA TYR A 202 -8.99 -11.29 -7.96
C TYR A 202 -8.14 -10.03 -7.70
N CYS A 203 -8.80 -8.89 -7.51
CA CYS A 203 -8.24 -7.56 -7.38
C CYS A 203 -8.78 -6.83 -6.15
N THR A 204 -8.23 -5.67 -5.85
CA THR A 204 -8.80 -4.73 -4.86
C THR A 204 -9.89 -3.87 -5.51
N SER A 205 -10.65 -3.14 -4.71
CA SER A 205 -11.80 -2.35 -5.16
C SER A 205 -11.41 -1.01 -5.84
N ARG A 206 -10.13 -0.78 -6.07
CA ARG A 206 -9.60 0.43 -6.74
C ARG A 206 -8.30 0.12 -7.47
N ASP A 207 -7.86 1.05 -8.28
CA ASP A 207 -6.50 0.99 -8.83
C ASP A 207 -5.46 1.38 -7.78
N ALA A 208 -4.30 0.71 -7.81
CA ALA A 208 -3.25 0.81 -6.80
C ALA A 208 -1.87 1.08 -7.43
N TYR A 209 -1.81 2.03 -8.34
CA TYR A 209 -0.59 2.49 -9.00
C TYR A 209 -0.49 4.02 -8.95
N VAL A 210 0.64 4.58 -9.37
CA VAL A 210 1.03 5.97 -9.10
C VAL A 210 -0.02 6.98 -9.55
N THR A 211 -0.49 6.93 -10.81
CA THR A 211 -1.42 7.92 -11.33
C THR A 211 -2.81 7.84 -10.67
N ALA A 212 -3.27 6.64 -10.33
CA ALA A 212 -4.50 6.45 -9.57
C ALA A 212 -4.37 7.03 -8.16
N GLY A 213 -3.25 6.79 -7.49
CA GLY A 213 -2.98 7.34 -6.17
C GLY A 213 -2.94 8.88 -6.15
N LEU A 214 -2.32 9.49 -7.17
CA LEU A 214 -2.32 10.95 -7.33
C LEU A 214 -3.75 11.49 -7.53
N SER A 215 -4.53 10.84 -8.39
CA SER A 215 -5.93 11.21 -8.64
C SER A 215 -6.77 11.15 -7.36
N ASP A 216 -6.69 10.07 -6.62
CA ASP A 216 -7.40 9.89 -5.34
C ASP A 216 -7.00 10.95 -4.30
N ALA A 217 -5.74 11.37 -4.30
CA ALA A 217 -5.23 12.41 -3.41
C ALA A 217 -5.51 13.84 -3.92
N GLY A 218 -6.01 14.00 -5.15
CA GLY A 218 -6.22 15.32 -5.76
C GLY A 218 -4.93 16.04 -6.12
N ILE A 219 -3.87 15.29 -6.44
CA ILE A 219 -2.54 15.84 -6.76
C ILE A 219 -2.35 15.87 -8.27
N HIS A 220 -1.99 17.05 -8.81
CA HIS A 220 -1.71 17.19 -10.24
C HIS A 220 -0.39 16.49 -10.61
N PRO A 221 -0.33 15.73 -11.72
CA PRO A 221 0.86 14.96 -12.12
C PRO A 221 2.14 15.78 -12.31
N SER A 222 2.05 17.07 -12.62
CA SER A 222 3.24 17.94 -12.76
C SER A 222 4.07 18.10 -11.49
N PHE A 223 3.47 17.79 -10.32
CA PHE A 223 4.16 17.84 -9.03
C PHE A 223 4.93 16.55 -8.72
N ILE A 224 4.81 15.52 -9.55
CA ILE A 224 5.45 14.23 -9.27
C ILE A 224 6.97 14.39 -9.19
N GLY A 225 7.52 13.84 -8.13
CA GLY A 225 8.96 13.74 -7.89
C GLY A 225 9.42 12.28 -7.94
N PRO A 226 10.26 11.86 -7.01
CA PRO A 226 10.72 10.48 -6.93
C PRO A 226 9.58 9.49 -6.70
N ILE A 227 9.67 8.34 -7.38
CA ILE A 227 8.76 7.21 -7.20
C ILE A 227 9.56 6.03 -6.67
N CYS A 228 9.29 5.61 -5.45
CA CYS A 228 9.82 4.40 -4.88
C CYS A 228 8.80 3.27 -5.00
N MET A 229 9.14 2.23 -5.74
CA MET A 229 8.33 1.04 -5.87
C MET A 229 8.93 -0.10 -5.07
N THR A 230 8.15 -0.69 -4.18
CA THR A 230 8.59 -1.88 -3.44
C THR A 230 8.28 -3.15 -4.24
N MET A 231 9.24 -4.07 -4.25
CA MET A 231 9.12 -5.41 -4.78
C MET A 231 9.60 -6.42 -3.76
N ARG A 232 9.26 -7.69 -3.95
CA ARG A 232 9.78 -8.79 -3.12
C ARG A 232 10.27 -9.93 -4.00
N THR A 233 11.27 -10.66 -3.49
CA THR A 233 11.92 -11.75 -4.22
C THR A 233 10.98 -12.89 -4.57
N TYR A 234 10.00 -13.17 -3.72
CA TYR A 234 8.96 -14.17 -3.91
C TYR A 234 7.59 -13.52 -3.72
N PRO A 235 6.81 -13.28 -4.79
CA PRO A 235 5.48 -12.68 -4.68
C PRO A 235 4.56 -13.57 -3.84
N ILE A 236 3.67 -12.92 -3.09
CA ILE A 236 2.68 -13.59 -2.26
C ILE A 236 1.28 -13.10 -2.57
N ARG A 237 0.31 -13.95 -2.30
CA ARG A 237 -1.11 -13.58 -2.25
C ARG A 237 -1.67 -13.91 -0.86
N VAL A 238 -2.80 -13.32 -0.51
CA VAL A 238 -3.53 -13.72 0.69
C VAL A 238 -3.90 -15.21 0.59
N GLY A 239 -3.99 -15.90 1.71
CA GLY A 239 -4.41 -17.30 1.72
C GLY A 239 -5.86 -17.44 1.28
N ASP A 240 -6.18 -18.57 0.66
CA ASP A 240 -7.57 -18.93 0.36
C ASP A 240 -8.41 -19.01 1.64
N SER A 241 -9.70 -18.82 1.54
CA SER A 241 -10.62 -18.89 2.66
C SER A 241 -11.39 -20.21 2.66
N TYR A 242 -11.59 -20.76 3.87
CA TYR A 242 -12.30 -22.02 4.09
C TYR A 242 -13.37 -21.82 5.17
N ASN A 243 -14.43 -22.61 5.10
CA ASN A 243 -15.43 -22.69 6.16
C ASN A 243 -14.93 -23.55 7.34
N GLU A 244 -15.75 -23.70 8.38
CA GLU A 244 -15.43 -24.51 9.55
C GLU A 244 -15.29 -26.01 9.21
N GLN A 245 -15.90 -26.46 8.13
CA GLN A 245 -15.84 -27.82 7.64
C GLN A 245 -14.60 -28.07 6.74
N GLY A 246 -13.77 -27.02 6.48
CA GLY A 246 -12.60 -27.11 5.63
C GLY A 246 -12.89 -27.00 4.13
N GLU A 247 -14.12 -26.66 3.73
CA GLU A 247 -14.48 -26.45 2.34
C GLU A 247 -14.03 -25.09 1.84
N LEU A 248 -13.56 -25.02 0.61
CA LEU A 248 -13.06 -23.78 -0.01
C LEU A 248 -14.21 -22.79 -0.24
N LEU A 249 -14.16 -21.66 0.45
CA LEU A 249 -15.10 -20.54 0.28
C LEU A 249 -14.66 -19.56 -0.80
N GLY A 250 -13.37 -19.28 -0.89
CA GLY A 250 -12.84 -18.31 -1.83
C GLY A 250 -11.35 -18.44 -2.09
N ARG A 251 -10.97 -18.14 -3.32
CA ARG A 251 -9.57 -18.12 -3.77
C ARG A 251 -9.06 -16.71 -3.95
N SER A 252 -7.78 -16.53 -3.65
CA SER A 252 -7.11 -15.22 -3.80
C SER A 252 -6.58 -14.94 -5.22
N GLY A 253 -6.85 -15.85 -6.16
CA GLY A 253 -6.49 -15.72 -7.57
C GLY A 253 -5.15 -16.35 -7.97
N PRO A 254 -4.84 -16.35 -9.26
CA PRO A 254 -3.65 -16.99 -9.80
C PRO A 254 -2.40 -16.11 -9.61
N PHE A 255 -1.23 -16.74 -9.65
CA PHE A 255 0.05 -16.07 -9.92
C PHE A 255 0.24 -15.91 -11.43
N TYR A 256 1.26 -15.16 -11.85
CA TYR A 256 1.61 -14.96 -13.25
C TYR A 256 2.04 -16.27 -13.91
N PRO A 257 1.87 -16.44 -15.25
CA PRO A 257 2.15 -17.70 -15.94
C PRO A 257 3.63 -18.11 -15.91
N ASP A 258 4.54 -17.16 -15.77
CA ASP A 258 5.98 -17.39 -15.65
C ASP A 258 6.45 -17.58 -14.18
N SER A 259 5.49 -17.76 -13.25
CA SER A 259 5.72 -17.96 -11.83
C SER A 259 5.14 -19.30 -11.38
N ILE A 260 5.83 -19.99 -10.51
CA ILE A 260 5.43 -21.30 -9.96
C ILE A 260 5.03 -21.10 -8.50
N GLU A 261 3.85 -21.58 -8.12
CA GLU A 261 3.41 -21.59 -6.72
C GLU A 261 4.29 -22.55 -5.90
N LEU A 262 4.77 -22.09 -4.77
CA LEU A 262 5.72 -22.76 -3.90
C LEU A 262 5.07 -23.14 -2.56
N ASP A 263 5.69 -24.10 -1.88
CA ASP A 263 5.25 -24.56 -0.56
C ASP A 263 6.23 -24.06 0.53
N TRP A 264 5.68 -23.45 1.59
CA TRP A 264 6.49 -22.89 2.68
C TRP A 264 7.40 -23.91 3.36
N LYS A 265 6.90 -25.12 3.59
CA LYS A 265 7.67 -26.13 4.33
C LYS A 265 8.73 -26.78 3.45
N ARG A 266 8.38 -27.04 2.19
CA ARG A 266 9.29 -27.72 1.24
C ARG A 266 10.38 -26.79 0.72
N ASP A 267 9.96 -25.59 0.28
CA ASP A 267 10.82 -24.69 -0.50
C ASP A 267 11.54 -23.64 0.38
N PHE A 268 11.09 -23.45 1.62
CA PHE A 268 11.67 -22.49 2.57
C PHE A 268 11.92 -23.14 3.95
N PRO A 269 12.74 -24.22 4.02
CA PRO A 269 13.01 -24.88 5.29
C PRO A 269 13.67 -23.90 6.27
N GLY A 270 13.10 -23.77 7.46
CA GLY A 270 13.60 -22.87 8.51
C GLY A 270 13.06 -21.44 8.45
N ILE A 271 12.19 -21.11 7.48
CA ILE A 271 11.46 -19.84 7.45
C ILE A 271 10.05 -20.08 7.94
N GLU A 272 9.62 -19.31 8.94
CA GLU A 272 8.26 -19.34 9.43
C GLU A 272 7.28 -18.83 8.34
N PRO A 273 6.23 -19.61 8.00
CA PRO A 273 5.25 -19.20 6.99
C PRO A 273 4.59 -17.86 7.31
N GLU A 274 4.58 -16.97 6.35
CA GLU A 274 3.95 -15.67 6.53
C GLU A 274 2.42 -15.79 6.66
N ARG A 275 1.87 -15.01 7.61
CA ARG A 275 0.42 -14.86 7.79
C ARG A 275 -0.02 -13.45 7.47
N THR A 276 -1.25 -13.31 7.01
CA THR A 276 -1.85 -11.99 6.78
C THR A 276 -1.98 -11.23 8.09
N THR A 277 -1.69 -9.94 8.07
CA THR A 277 -1.75 -9.08 9.27
C THR A 277 -3.15 -9.05 9.87
N VAL A 278 -4.16 -9.00 9.02
CA VAL A 278 -5.57 -8.82 9.41
C VAL A 278 -6.25 -10.17 9.67
N THR A 279 -6.31 -11.05 8.67
CA THR A 279 -7.10 -12.30 8.76
C THR A 279 -6.33 -13.49 9.32
N LYS A 280 -5.02 -13.33 9.62
CA LYS A 280 -4.12 -14.38 10.13
C LYS A 280 -4.02 -15.64 9.24
N ARG A 281 -4.58 -15.60 8.03
CA ARG A 281 -4.47 -16.71 7.06
C ARG A 281 -3.03 -16.85 6.57
N MET A 282 -2.59 -18.08 6.35
CA MET A 282 -1.29 -18.37 5.76
C MET A 282 -1.26 -17.85 4.33
N ARG A 283 -0.21 -17.12 3.95
CA ARG A 283 -0.05 -16.56 2.62
C ARG A 283 0.35 -17.64 1.63
N ARG A 284 -0.15 -17.55 0.42
CA ARG A 284 0.38 -18.30 -0.73
C ARG A 284 1.62 -17.57 -1.24
N ILE A 285 2.61 -18.31 -1.69
CA ILE A 285 3.91 -17.80 -2.14
C ILE A 285 4.27 -18.41 -3.49
N ALA A 286 4.97 -17.67 -4.34
CA ALA A 286 5.40 -18.14 -5.64
C ALA A 286 6.81 -17.67 -5.99
N SER A 287 7.40 -18.27 -7.03
CA SER A 287 8.68 -17.85 -7.58
C SER A 287 8.55 -16.46 -8.23
N TRP A 288 9.69 -15.78 -8.42
CA TRP A 288 9.75 -14.51 -9.14
C TRP A 288 9.10 -14.59 -10.52
N SER A 289 8.39 -13.52 -10.91
CA SER A 289 7.80 -13.35 -12.24
C SER A 289 8.44 -12.12 -12.92
N ASN A 290 9.02 -12.36 -14.08
CA ASN A 290 9.55 -11.28 -14.92
C ASN A 290 8.41 -10.44 -15.52
N GLN A 291 7.29 -11.08 -15.87
CA GLN A 291 6.12 -10.39 -16.40
C GLN A 291 5.51 -9.46 -15.36
N GLN A 292 5.34 -9.94 -14.11
CA GLN A 292 4.86 -9.09 -13.01
C GLN A 292 5.73 -7.85 -12.82
N TYR A 293 7.05 -8.03 -12.86
CA TYR A 293 7.97 -6.92 -12.72
C TYR A 293 7.89 -5.94 -13.90
N GLN A 294 7.77 -6.46 -15.13
CA GLN A 294 7.58 -5.64 -16.33
C GLN A 294 6.31 -4.80 -16.23
N ASP A 295 5.16 -5.42 -15.92
CA ASP A 295 3.87 -4.74 -15.78
C ASP A 295 3.94 -3.64 -14.69
N ALA A 296 4.60 -3.94 -13.58
CA ALA A 296 4.80 -2.99 -12.49
C ALA A 296 5.63 -1.76 -12.91
N LEU A 297 6.67 -1.98 -13.69
CA LEU A 297 7.51 -0.88 -14.24
C LEU A 297 6.72 -0.02 -15.24
N GLU A 298 5.92 -0.63 -16.08
CA GLU A 298 5.11 0.07 -17.09
C GLU A 298 4.04 0.94 -16.44
N LEU A 299 3.36 0.43 -15.41
CA LEU A 299 2.32 1.15 -14.69
C LEU A 299 2.86 2.29 -13.81
N ASN A 300 4.00 2.07 -13.14
CA ASN A 300 4.47 2.98 -12.09
C ASN A 300 5.64 3.86 -12.50
N ARG A 301 6.44 3.46 -13.52
CA ARG A 301 7.65 4.19 -13.94
C ARG A 301 8.53 4.63 -12.77
N PRO A 302 8.93 3.72 -11.88
CA PRO A 302 9.67 4.08 -10.67
C PRO A 302 11.04 4.67 -11.00
N THR A 303 11.47 5.62 -10.19
CA THR A 303 12.85 6.12 -10.18
C THR A 303 13.74 5.29 -9.25
N MET A 304 13.11 4.54 -8.33
CA MET A 304 13.77 3.72 -7.33
C MET A 304 12.97 2.44 -7.09
N VAL A 305 13.64 1.30 -7.02
CA VAL A 305 13.05 0.02 -6.61
C VAL A 305 13.69 -0.45 -5.31
N PHE A 306 12.84 -0.68 -4.32
CA PHE A 306 13.22 -1.27 -3.03
C PHE A 306 12.88 -2.76 -3.06
N LEU A 307 13.92 -3.61 -3.14
CA LEU A 307 13.76 -5.07 -3.19
C LEU A 307 13.85 -5.67 -1.80
N ASN A 308 12.75 -6.20 -1.31
CA ASN A 308 12.63 -6.80 0.01
C ASN A 308 12.65 -8.34 -0.03
N PHE A 309 12.78 -8.94 1.16
CA PHE A 309 12.77 -10.39 1.38
C PHE A 309 13.92 -11.12 0.68
N CYS A 310 15.05 -10.44 0.52
CA CYS A 310 16.26 -11.03 -0.07
C CYS A 310 16.85 -12.16 0.80
N ASN A 311 16.51 -12.18 2.08
CA ASN A 311 16.85 -13.26 3.01
C ASN A 311 16.16 -14.60 2.69
N TYR A 312 15.16 -14.62 1.80
CA TYR A 312 14.53 -15.86 1.31
C TYR A 312 15.29 -16.50 0.14
N LEU A 313 16.21 -15.76 -0.47
CA LEU A 313 17.02 -16.29 -1.56
C LEU A 313 18.05 -17.28 -1.04
N PRO A 314 18.27 -18.41 -1.75
CA PRO A 314 19.14 -19.50 -1.26
C PRO A 314 20.63 -19.14 -1.23
N SER A 315 21.04 -18.10 -1.98
CA SER A 315 22.44 -17.70 -2.06
C SER A 315 22.63 -16.28 -2.61
N GLY A 316 23.81 -15.71 -2.41
CA GLY A 316 24.23 -14.47 -3.08
C GLY A 316 24.24 -14.56 -4.61
N THR A 317 24.55 -15.73 -5.15
CA THR A 317 24.49 -15.98 -6.61
C THR A 317 23.05 -15.86 -7.14
N ALA A 318 22.07 -16.39 -6.40
CA ALA A 318 20.65 -16.24 -6.75
C ALA A 318 20.22 -14.75 -6.71
N PHE A 319 20.71 -14.00 -5.73
CA PHE A 319 20.48 -12.57 -5.65
C PHE A 319 21.05 -11.81 -6.87
N LEU A 320 22.31 -12.07 -7.23
CA LEU A 320 22.94 -11.44 -8.41
C LEU A 320 22.22 -11.82 -9.70
N GLY A 321 21.79 -13.09 -9.84
CA GLY A 321 20.98 -13.54 -10.96
C GLY A 321 19.68 -12.75 -11.09
N LEU A 322 18.95 -12.58 -9.98
CA LEU A 322 17.72 -11.79 -9.94
C LEU A 322 17.97 -10.34 -10.35
N LEU A 323 19.01 -9.70 -9.82
CA LEU A 323 19.36 -8.33 -10.20
C LEU A 323 19.64 -8.21 -11.70
N HIS A 324 20.33 -9.15 -12.32
CA HIS A 324 20.57 -9.15 -13.77
C HIS A 324 19.26 -9.29 -14.57
N HIS A 325 18.30 -10.12 -14.10
CA HIS A 325 16.98 -10.21 -14.73
C HIS A 325 16.23 -8.88 -14.65
N MET A 326 16.20 -8.26 -13.49
CA MET A 326 15.56 -6.95 -13.28
C MET A 326 16.16 -5.90 -14.23
N GLN A 327 17.50 -5.80 -14.33
CA GLN A 327 18.17 -4.85 -15.20
C GLN A 327 17.82 -5.04 -16.69
N ARG A 328 17.67 -6.28 -17.15
CA ARG A 328 17.26 -6.56 -18.52
C ARG A 328 15.84 -6.07 -18.81
N ILE A 329 14.92 -6.30 -17.86
CA ILE A 329 13.54 -5.87 -18.00
C ILE A 329 13.45 -4.35 -17.99
N GLU A 330 14.15 -3.67 -17.08
CA GLU A 330 14.19 -2.22 -17.00
C GLU A 330 14.67 -1.56 -18.30
N ARG A 331 15.73 -2.11 -18.92
CA ARG A 331 16.19 -1.65 -20.25
C ARG A 331 15.14 -1.90 -21.33
N LYS A 332 14.48 -3.05 -21.33
CA LYS A 332 13.44 -3.41 -22.30
C LYS A 332 12.26 -2.43 -22.27
N VAL A 333 11.84 -2.00 -21.08
CA VAL A 333 10.71 -1.06 -20.92
C VAL A 333 11.11 0.41 -20.95
N GLY A 334 12.39 0.71 -21.25
CA GLY A 334 12.89 2.08 -21.30
C GLY A 334 12.92 2.77 -19.92
N ASN A 335 13.14 2.01 -18.86
CA ASN A 335 13.28 2.50 -17.47
C ASN A 335 14.66 2.15 -16.90
N ALA A 336 15.72 2.34 -17.68
CA ALA A 336 17.07 1.89 -17.37
C ALA A 336 17.77 2.61 -16.21
N ASN A 337 17.26 3.76 -15.79
CA ASN A 337 17.87 4.60 -14.74
C ASN A 337 17.27 4.36 -13.35
N VAL A 338 16.77 3.16 -13.08
CA VAL A 338 16.19 2.79 -11.77
C VAL A 338 17.32 2.57 -10.77
N HIS A 339 17.24 3.26 -9.64
CA HIS A 339 18.07 2.97 -8.47
C HIS A 339 17.49 1.79 -7.70
N ARG A 340 18.35 0.86 -7.25
CA ARG A 340 17.95 -0.31 -6.45
C ARG A 340 18.49 -0.19 -5.04
N ILE A 341 17.65 -0.49 -4.07
CA ILE A 341 17.95 -0.44 -2.65
C ILE A 341 17.58 -1.81 -2.04
#